data_8d3c36d96c3c39005f1a6ff15c4bcb02
#
_entry.id   8d3c36d96c3c39005f1a6ff15c4bcb02
#
_cell.length_a   1.000
_cell.length_b   1.000
_cell.length_c   1.000
_cell.angle_alpha   90.00
_cell.angle_beta   90.00
_cell.angle_gamma   90.00
#
_symmetry.space_group_name_H-M   'P 1'
#
loop_
_entity.id
_entity.type
_entity.pdbx_description
1 polymer ?
#
loop_
_entity_poly.entity_id
_entity_poly.type
_entity_poly.pdbx_seq_one_letter_code
_entity_poly.pdbx_strand_id
1 'polypeptide(L)'
;RFFMRAINHKNESFKIKEPFEGLFTQGMVCHETYKDEKNNWLNPEEVETKNGKDFFIKKNPNKKVIIGASESMSKSKKNTIDPEKIISNYGADAVRLFIISDSPPEKDVQWSDQGMNASYKFIQKLWDLHLKIKLKLGEKINNKNNDEISKFTNQLINKMNSNLERFNYNVIVANMYETYNFLIKKINEPIDGIILMENYIKILSVFSTVIPHMTSECLEDLKMNSFQSWPKVDKKFLENTIIEFVIQVNGKKKGSLKANKDITQDSLIKEIKINKNLEKIFQNKKIEKVFFVKNRLINFLIS
;
A
#
# COMPACT_ATOMS: atom_id res chain seq x y z
N ARG A 1 15.73 -21.77 -21.42
CA ARG A 1 15.71 -23.16 -20.94
C ARG A 1 16.40 -24.11 -21.89
N PHE A 2 16.01 -24.14 -23.17
CA PHE A 2 16.64 -25.01 -24.19
C PHE A 2 18.16 -24.79 -24.28
N PHE A 3 18.63 -23.56 -24.45
CA PHE A 3 20.04 -23.23 -24.55
C PHE A 3 20.85 -23.63 -23.31
N MET A 4 20.30 -23.41 -22.11
CA MET A 4 20.96 -23.79 -20.87
C MET A 4 21.14 -25.30 -20.76
N ARG A 5 20.14 -26.08 -21.16
CA ARG A 5 20.24 -27.55 -21.19
C ARG A 5 21.20 -28.04 -22.26
N ALA A 6 21.22 -27.41 -23.43
CA ALA A 6 22.16 -27.75 -24.49
C ALA A 6 23.61 -27.47 -24.08
N ILE A 7 23.88 -26.32 -23.45
CA ILE A 7 25.22 -25.99 -22.90
C ILE A 7 25.61 -26.98 -21.82
N ASN A 8 24.72 -27.28 -20.88
CA ASN A 8 24.98 -28.23 -19.82
C ASN A 8 25.30 -29.63 -20.34
N HIS A 9 24.63 -30.07 -21.41
CA HIS A 9 24.90 -31.36 -22.07
C HIS A 9 26.29 -31.44 -22.71
N LYS A 10 26.77 -30.32 -23.26
CA LYS A 10 28.08 -30.23 -23.93
C LYS A 10 29.24 -29.89 -22.98
N ASN A 11 28.94 -29.33 -21.81
CA ASN A 11 29.95 -28.86 -20.87
C ASN A 11 29.62 -29.32 -19.43
N GLU A 12 30.25 -30.40 -18.99
CA GLU A 12 30.02 -31.00 -17.68
C GLU A 12 30.41 -30.07 -16.50
N SER A 13 31.28 -29.08 -16.72
CA SER A 13 31.64 -28.09 -15.72
C SER A 13 30.52 -27.09 -15.45
N PHE A 14 29.57 -26.94 -16.40
CA PHE A 14 28.44 -26.06 -16.29
C PHE A 14 27.27 -26.72 -15.55
N LYS A 15 27.15 -26.44 -14.24
CA LYS A 15 26.21 -27.18 -13.36
C LYS A 15 24.77 -26.66 -13.37
N ILE A 16 24.47 -25.54 -14.06
CA ILE A 16 23.15 -24.94 -14.08
C ILE A 16 22.30 -25.58 -15.18
N LYS A 17 21.31 -26.39 -14.80
CA LYS A 17 20.39 -27.05 -15.75
C LYS A 17 19.15 -26.22 -16.04
N GLU A 18 18.66 -25.49 -15.06
CA GLU A 18 17.49 -24.62 -15.16
C GLU A 18 17.92 -23.18 -14.84
N PRO A 19 17.65 -22.20 -15.71
CA PRO A 19 18.09 -20.81 -15.52
C PRO A 19 17.27 -20.07 -14.45
N PHE A 20 16.07 -20.54 -14.11
CA PHE A 20 15.15 -19.89 -13.22
C PHE A 20 14.48 -20.88 -12.28
N GLU A 21 14.28 -20.50 -11.02
CA GLU A 21 13.54 -21.31 -10.03
C GLU A 21 12.02 -21.28 -10.28
N GLY A 22 11.52 -20.15 -10.79
CA GLY A 22 10.09 -19.96 -11.02
C GLY A 22 9.82 -19.10 -12.23
N LEU A 23 8.58 -19.17 -12.70
CA LEU A 23 8.01 -18.32 -13.75
C LEU A 23 6.81 -17.59 -13.16
N PHE A 24 6.85 -16.27 -13.26
CA PHE A 24 5.71 -15.40 -12.94
C PHE A 24 5.21 -14.76 -14.24
N THR A 25 3.91 -14.95 -14.54
CA THR A 25 3.28 -14.40 -15.74
C THR A 25 2.48 -13.15 -15.36
N GLN A 26 2.94 -11.99 -15.76
CA GLN A 26 2.25 -10.73 -15.52
C GLN A 26 1.19 -10.45 -16.58
N GLY A 27 0.18 -9.63 -16.23
CA GLY A 27 -0.79 -9.07 -17.15
C GLY A 27 -0.18 -8.04 -18.11
N MET A 28 -0.97 -7.61 -19.06
CA MET A 28 -0.58 -6.63 -20.07
C MET A 28 -1.06 -5.23 -19.68
N VAL A 29 -0.36 -4.21 -20.17
CA VAL A 29 -0.89 -2.84 -20.13
C VAL A 29 -1.80 -2.66 -21.35
N CYS A 30 -3.06 -2.32 -21.07
CA CYS A 30 -4.11 -2.17 -22.06
C CYS A 30 -4.51 -0.69 -22.18
N HIS A 31 -4.93 -0.29 -23.38
CA HIS A 31 -5.47 1.04 -23.64
C HIS A 31 -6.64 0.94 -24.62
N GLU A 32 -7.56 1.88 -24.52
CA GLU A 32 -8.63 2.02 -25.51
C GLU A 32 -8.07 2.18 -26.92
N THR A 33 -8.83 1.70 -27.88
CA THR A 33 -8.49 1.83 -29.30
C THR A 33 -9.36 2.91 -29.94
N TYR A 34 -8.77 3.68 -30.83
CA TYR A 34 -9.46 4.80 -31.49
C TYR A 34 -9.44 4.63 -33.00
N LYS A 35 -10.57 4.90 -33.65
CA LYS A 35 -10.70 4.87 -35.10
C LYS A 35 -11.39 6.13 -35.64
N ASP A 36 -11.02 6.51 -36.84
CA ASP A 36 -11.77 7.51 -37.61
C ASP A 36 -13.02 6.90 -38.26
N GLU A 37 -13.82 7.73 -38.90
CA GLU A 37 -15.02 7.33 -39.64
C GLU A 37 -14.74 6.39 -40.83
N LYS A 38 -13.49 6.33 -41.29
CA LYS A 38 -13.01 5.45 -42.35
C LYS A 38 -12.40 4.13 -41.83
N ASN A 39 -12.56 3.88 -40.52
CA ASN A 39 -12.01 2.69 -39.84
C ASN A 39 -10.46 2.66 -39.73
N ASN A 40 -9.75 3.78 -39.94
CA ASN A 40 -8.33 3.85 -39.72
C ASN A 40 -8.01 4.04 -38.21
N TRP A 41 -6.97 3.35 -37.74
CA TRP A 41 -6.50 3.49 -36.37
C TRP A 41 -5.89 4.88 -36.15
N LEU A 42 -6.22 5.48 -35.00
CA LEU A 42 -5.68 6.76 -34.52
C LEU A 42 -4.82 6.53 -33.28
N ASN A 43 -3.75 7.32 -33.15
CA ASN A 43 -2.99 7.36 -31.90
C ASN A 43 -3.77 8.11 -30.81
N PRO A 44 -3.61 7.77 -29.53
CA PRO A 44 -4.23 8.51 -28.42
C PRO A 44 -3.92 10.01 -28.46
N GLU A 45 -2.71 10.38 -28.89
CA GLU A 45 -2.27 11.78 -29.03
C GLU A 45 -3.04 12.57 -30.10
N GLU A 46 -3.65 11.90 -31.08
CA GLU A 46 -4.45 12.51 -32.14
C GLU A 46 -5.89 12.77 -31.73
N VAL A 47 -6.27 12.25 -30.55
CA VAL A 47 -7.64 12.29 -30.04
C VAL A 47 -7.74 13.28 -28.88
N GLU A 48 -8.88 13.98 -28.80
CA GLU A 48 -9.23 14.92 -27.74
C GLU A 48 -10.66 14.70 -27.28
N THR A 49 -10.95 14.99 -26.01
CA THR A 49 -12.30 14.97 -25.47
C THR A 49 -12.66 16.29 -24.82
N LYS A 50 -13.89 16.79 -25.00
CA LYS A 50 -14.37 18.01 -24.34
C LYS A 50 -15.04 17.76 -22.99
N ASN A 51 -15.63 16.59 -22.80
CA ASN A 51 -16.48 16.28 -21.63
C ASN A 51 -16.31 14.82 -21.15
N GLY A 52 -15.27 14.13 -21.58
CA GLY A 52 -15.03 12.72 -21.24
C GLY A 52 -15.95 11.72 -21.95
N LYS A 53 -16.87 12.18 -22.80
CA LYS A 53 -17.80 11.32 -23.56
C LYS A 53 -17.69 11.47 -25.07
N ASP A 54 -17.44 12.68 -25.53
CA ASP A 54 -17.35 12.98 -26.96
C ASP A 54 -15.88 13.16 -27.32
N PHE A 55 -15.41 12.33 -28.24
CA PHE A 55 -14.01 12.30 -28.69
C PHE A 55 -13.93 12.76 -30.15
N PHE A 56 -12.93 13.59 -30.44
CA PHE A 56 -12.70 14.17 -31.77
C PHE A 56 -11.24 14.07 -32.16
N ILE A 57 -10.98 14.18 -33.44
CA ILE A 57 -9.60 14.29 -33.95
C ILE A 57 -9.10 15.72 -33.67
N LYS A 58 -8.01 15.90 -32.93
CA LYS A 58 -7.44 17.21 -32.57
C LYS A 58 -7.28 18.16 -33.77
N LYS A 59 -6.81 17.65 -34.90
CA LYS A 59 -6.62 18.44 -36.13
C LYS A 59 -7.93 18.76 -36.85
N ASN A 60 -9.03 18.10 -36.52
CA ASN A 60 -10.34 18.32 -37.14
C ASN A 60 -11.48 18.03 -36.15
N PRO A 61 -11.85 18.99 -35.29
CA PRO A 61 -12.85 18.79 -34.21
C PRO A 61 -14.26 18.42 -34.71
N ASN A 62 -14.52 18.54 -36.00
CA ASN A 62 -15.82 18.15 -36.60
C ASN A 62 -15.88 16.64 -36.90
N LYS A 63 -14.75 15.93 -36.85
CA LYS A 63 -14.70 14.49 -37.09
C LYS A 63 -14.77 13.74 -35.77
N LYS A 64 -15.79 12.91 -35.64
CA LYS A 64 -15.96 12.02 -34.47
C LYS A 64 -14.96 10.89 -34.48
N VAL A 65 -14.58 10.46 -33.30
CA VAL A 65 -13.73 9.28 -33.08
C VAL A 65 -14.61 8.14 -32.56
N ILE A 66 -14.41 6.97 -33.14
CA ILE A 66 -15.04 5.73 -32.68
C ILE A 66 -14.10 5.11 -31.63
N ILE A 67 -14.59 4.95 -30.42
CA ILE A 67 -13.87 4.30 -29.32
C ILE A 67 -14.13 2.81 -29.41
N GLY A 68 -13.05 2.01 -29.49
CA GLY A 68 -13.10 0.58 -29.39
C GLY A 68 -12.78 0.06 -27.99
N ALA A 69 -12.78 -1.25 -27.85
CA ALA A 69 -12.43 -1.91 -26.60
C ALA A 69 -10.99 -1.55 -26.15
N SER A 70 -10.78 -1.59 -24.83
CA SER A 70 -9.44 -1.58 -24.27
C SER A 70 -8.77 -2.91 -24.53
N GLU A 71 -7.62 -2.86 -25.18
CA GLU A 71 -6.87 -4.02 -25.61
C GLU A 71 -5.37 -3.84 -25.31
N SER A 72 -4.61 -4.93 -25.31
CA SER A 72 -3.16 -4.85 -25.14
C SER A 72 -2.54 -3.87 -26.13
N MET A 73 -1.67 -3.00 -25.62
CA MET A 73 -1.01 -1.98 -26.43
C MET A 73 -0.23 -2.60 -27.59
N SER A 74 -0.44 -2.10 -28.79
CA SER A 74 0.24 -2.58 -29.99
C SER A 74 0.43 -1.45 -31.01
N LYS A 75 1.60 -1.45 -31.66
CA LYS A 75 1.92 -0.48 -32.72
C LYS A 75 0.95 -0.57 -33.92
N SER A 76 0.45 -1.77 -34.24
CA SER A 76 -0.49 -1.98 -35.34
C SER A 76 -1.86 -1.35 -35.10
N LYS A 77 -2.31 -1.32 -33.86
CA LYS A 77 -3.58 -0.69 -33.42
C LYS A 77 -3.39 0.76 -33.00
N LYS A 78 -2.17 1.26 -32.98
CA LYS A 78 -1.80 2.61 -32.57
C LYS A 78 -2.29 3.01 -31.15
N ASN A 79 -2.59 2.05 -30.28
CA ASN A 79 -3.04 2.31 -28.92
C ASN A 79 -1.89 2.29 -27.90
N THR A 80 -0.68 2.58 -28.35
CA THR A 80 0.53 2.64 -27.50
C THR A 80 0.70 4.01 -26.88
N ILE A 81 1.17 4.03 -25.65
CA ILE A 81 1.63 5.23 -24.95
C ILE A 81 3.15 5.24 -24.98
N ASP A 82 3.72 6.38 -25.27
CA ASP A 82 5.18 6.57 -25.32
C ASP A 82 5.73 6.69 -23.89
N PRO A 83 6.51 5.70 -23.39
CA PRO A 83 7.05 5.73 -22.03
C PRO A 83 7.96 6.93 -21.77
N GLU A 84 8.74 7.38 -22.77
CA GLU A 84 9.69 8.49 -22.60
C GLU A 84 8.93 9.80 -22.32
N LYS A 85 7.85 10.04 -23.06
CA LYS A 85 7.00 11.23 -22.83
C LYS A 85 6.33 11.19 -21.46
N ILE A 86 5.83 10.03 -21.06
CA ILE A 86 5.16 9.90 -19.75
C ILE A 86 6.17 10.08 -18.62
N ILE A 87 7.34 9.47 -18.72
CA ILE A 87 8.41 9.63 -17.72
C ILE A 87 8.89 11.09 -17.65
N SER A 88 9.03 11.77 -18.77
CA SER A 88 9.43 13.19 -18.77
C SER A 88 8.40 14.11 -18.14
N ASN A 89 7.10 13.78 -18.25
CA ASN A 89 6.00 14.58 -17.70
C ASN A 89 5.71 14.31 -16.22
N TYR A 90 5.80 13.05 -15.79
CA TYR A 90 5.36 12.60 -14.48
C TYR A 90 6.47 12.03 -13.59
N GLY A 91 7.63 11.74 -14.16
CA GLY A 91 8.72 11.03 -13.48
C GLY A 91 8.52 9.52 -13.44
N ALA A 92 9.64 8.80 -13.39
CA ALA A 92 9.63 7.32 -13.40
C ALA A 92 8.91 6.72 -12.19
N ASP A 93 9.03 7.30 -11.00
CA ASP A 93 8.38 6.80 -9.79
C ASP A 93 6.85 6.86 -9.85
N ALA A 94 6.30 7.91 -10.47
CA ALA A 94 4.85 8.01 -10.65
C ALA A 94 4.33 6.95 -11.62
N VAL A 95 5.09 6.66 -12.69
CA VAL A 95 4.75 5.59 -13.65
C VAL A 95 4.82 4.22 -12.97
N ARG A 96 5.88 3.94 -12.19
CA ARG A 96 6.02 2.70 -11.42
C ARG A 96 4.85 2.51 -10.45
N LEU A 97 4.54 3.56 -9.69
CA LEU A 97 3.44 3.55 -8.74
C LEU A 97 2.10 3.26 -9.42
N PHE A 98 1.81 3.91 -10.55
CA PHE A 98 0.60 3.70 -11.33
C PHE A 98 0.46 2.24 -11.79
N ILE A 99 1.50 1.69 -12.43
CA ILE A 99 1.46 0.33 -13.01
C ILE A 99 1.15 -0.74 -11.97
N ILE A 100 1.64 -0.58 -10.74
CA ILE A 100 1.47 -1.61 -9.69
C ILE A 100 0.33 -1.31 -8.71
N SER A 101 -0.39 -0.17 -8.85
CA SER A 101 -1.37 0.26 -7.86
C SER A 101 -2.76 -0.35 -8.03
N ASP A 102 -3.17 -0.56 -9.29
CA ASP A 102 -4.58 -0.82 -9.62
C ASP A 102 -4.99 -2.26 -9.29
N SER A 103 -4.19 -3.23 -9.69
CA SER A 103 -4.55 -4.64 -9.61
C SER A 103 -3.34 -5.54 -9.28
N PRO A 104 -3.60 -6.80 -8.87
CA PRO A 104 -2.54 -7.80 -8.77
C PRO A 104 -1.81 -7.94 -10.11
N PRO A 105 -0.48 -8.19 -10.10
CA PRO A 105 0.35 -8.14 -11.29
C PRO A 105 0.02 -9.19 -12.35
N GLU A 106 -0.78 -10.22 -12.04
CA GLU A 106 -1.29 -11.22 -12.99
C GLU A 106 -2.42 -10.68 -13.87
N LYS A 107 -3.07 -9.59 -13.45
CA LYS A 107 -4.17 -8.97 -14.19
C LYS A 107 -3.69 -7.87 -15.12
N ASP A 108 -4.45 -7.65 -16.17
CA ASP A 108 -4.20 -6.54 -17.08
C ASP A 108 -4.40 -5.20 -16.37
N VAL A 109 -3.51 -4.25 -16.67
CA VAL A 109 -3.56 -2.87 -16.19
C VAL A 109 -4.19 -2.00 -17.27
N GLN A 110 -5.29 -1.33 -16.92
CA GLN A 110 -5.93 -0.36 -17.82
C GLN A 110 -5.23 0.98 -17.71
N TRP A 111 -4.68 1.47 -18.82
CA TRP A 111 -4.10 2.81 -18.85
C TRP A 111 -5.17 3.86 -18.57
N SER A 112 -4.86 4.80 -17.69
CA SER A 112 -5.74 5.88 -17.30
C SER A 112 -4.93 7.14 -16.99
N ASP A 113 -5.15 8.21 -17.72
CA ASP A 113 -4.51 9.51 -17.45
C ASP A 113 -4.91 10.05 -16.07
N GLN A 114 -6.13 9.77 -15.63
CA GLN A 114 -6.59 10.11 -14.29
C GLN A 114 -5.81 9.35 -13.21
N GLY A 115 -5.60 8.04 -13.41
CA GLY A 115 -4.79 7.21 -12.52
C GLY A 115 -3.32 7.65 -12.48
N MET A 116 -2.76 7.99 -13.65
CA MET A 116 -1.40 8.52 -13.76
C MET A 116 -1.24 9.83 -12.99
N ASN A 117 -2.19 10.77 -13.17
CA ASN A 117 -2.24 12.03 -12.43
C ASN A 117 -2.38 11.83 -10.92
N ALA A 118 -3.19 10.86 -10.47
CA ALA A 118 -3.36 10.54 -9.06
C ALA A 118 -2.04 10.03 -8.45
N SER A 119 -1.32 9.17 -9.18
CA SER A 119 -0.01 8.66 -8.77
C SER A 119 1.03 9.78 -8.66
N TYR A 120 1.08 10.66 -9.64
CA TYR A 120 1.96 11.83 -9.62
C TYR A 120 1.68 12.75 -8.42
N LYS A 121 0.40 13.09 -8.19
CA LYS A 121 -0.01 13.88 -7.02
C LYS A 121 0.34 13.21 -5.70
N PHE A 122 0.33 11.90 -5.65
CA PHE A 122 0.74 11.19 -4.43
C PHE A 122 2.24 11.30 -4.18
N ILE A 123 3.08 11.21 -5.22
CA ILE A 123 4.53 11.47 -5.11
C ILE A 123 4.78 12.89 -4.57
N GLN A 124 4.07 13.90 -5.10
CA GLN A 124 4.18 15.26 -4.60
C GLN A 124 3.79 15.38 -3.12
N LYS A 125 2.70 14.74 -2.71
CA LYS A 125 2.28 14.72 -1.30
C LYS A 125 3.31 14.05 -0.39
N LEU A 126 3.97 13.00 -0.87
CA LEU A 126 5.04 12.34 -0.10
C LEU A 126 6.26 13.26 0.05
N TRP A 127 6.60 14.04 -0.98
CA TRP A 127 7.64 15.05 -0.89
C TRP A 127 7.28 16.16 0.11
N ASP A 128 6.06 16.70 0.05
CA ASP A 128 5.58 17.69 1.03
C ASP A 128 5.60 17.13 2.47
N LEU A 129 5.27 15.85 2.64
CA LEU A 129 5.39 15.18 3.93
C LEU A 129 6.84 15.08 4.40
N HIS A 130 7.77 14.74 3.50
CA HIS A 130 9.20 14.69 3.79
C HIS A 130 9.71 16.05 4.34
N LEU A 131 9.37 17.15 3.68
CA LEU A 131 9.75 18.50 4.14
C LEU A 131 9.20 18.80 5.55
N LYS A 132 7.96 18.41 5.84
CA LYS A 132 7.35 18.57 7.16
C LYS A 132 8.03 17.69 8.22
N ILE A 133 8.36 16.45 7.90
CA ILE A 133 9.11 15.56 8.79
C ILE A 133 10.46 16.17 9.13
N LYS A 134 11.19 16.67 8.12
CA LYS A 134 12.51 17.29 8.30
C LYS A 134 12.50 18.43 9.32
N LEU A 135 11.44 19.25 9.35
CA LEU A 135 11.28 20.31 10.33
C LEU A 135 11.14 19.80 11.77
N LYS A 136 10.66 18.56 11.95
CA LYS A 136 10.44 17.93 13.26
C LYS A 136 11.67 17.21 13.82
N LEU A 137 12.68 16.91 13.01
CA LEU A 137 13.83 16.08 13.42
C LEU A 137 14.69 16.71 14.51
N GLY A 138 14.62 18.03 14.74
CA GLY A 138 15.32 18.73 15.82
C GLY A 138 14.63 18.69 17.18
N GLU A 139 13.41 18.20 17.27
CA GLU A 139 12.63 18.18 18.51
C GLU A 139 13.08 17.04 19.44
N LYS A 140 13.32 17.35 20.73
CA LYS A 140 13.66 16.34 21.77
C LYS A 140 12.50 16.23 22.74
N ILE A 141 11.72 15.17 22.60
CA ILE A 141 10.50 14.97 23.39
C ILE A 141 10.41 13.53 23.86
N ASN A 142 10.36 13.30 25.17
CA ASN A 142 10.11 11.97 25.72
C ASN A 142 8.59 11.75 25.86
N ASN A 143 8.00 10.96 24.96
CA ASN A 143 6.55 10.73 24.95
C ASN A 143 6.19 9.31 24.50
N LYS A 144 4.99 8.83 24.90
CA LYS A 144 4.40 7.54 24.48
C LYS A 144 4.23 7.39 22.96
N ASN A 145 4.17 8.49 22.21
CA ASN A 145 4.07 8.47 20.74
C ASN A 145 5.29 7.82 20.07
N ASN A 146 6.45 7.79 20.76
CA ASN A 146 7.66 7.14 20.26
C ASN A 146 7.50 5.63 20.07
N ASP A 147 6.79 4.96 20.98
CA ASP A 147 6.49 3.53 20.86
C ASP A 147 5.50 3.26 19.74
N GLU A 148 4.55 4.15 19.52
CA GLU A 148 3.51 3.99 18.50
C GLU A 148 4.09 4.05 17.08
N ILE A 149 5.01 4.98 16.79
CA ILE A 149 5.68 5.02 15.49
C ILE A 149 6.58 3.81 15.29
N SER A 150 7.31 3.37 16.32
CA SER A 150 8.16 2.19 16.26
C SER A 150 7.33 0.92 15.99
N LYS A 151 6.20 0.79 16.66
CA LYS A 151 5.25 -0.31 16.43
C LYS A 151 4.70 -0.30 15.00
N PHE A 152 4.21 0.85 14.54
CA PHE A 152 3.67 0.99 13.20
C PHE A 152 4.72 0.63 12.13
N THR A 153 5.94 1.17 12.26
CA THR A 153 7.04 0.91 11.32
C THR A 153 7.40 -0.57 11.25
N ASN A 154 7.50 -1.27 12.39
CA ASN A 154 7.80 -2.70 12.39
C ASN A 154 6.66 -3.54 11.81
N GLN A 155 5.41 -3.17 12.06
CA GLN A 155 4.24 -3.80 11.42
C GLN A 155 4.23 -3.56 9.90
N LEU A 156 4.58 -2.35 9.45
CA LEU A 156 4.73 -2.03 8.03
C LEU A 156 5.81 -2.91 7.38
N ILE A 157 7.02 -2.98 7.95
CA ILE A 157 8.11 -3.81 7.40
C ILE A 157 7.65 -5.27 7.28
N ASN A 158 6.97 -5.80 8.29
CA ASN A 158 6.46 -7.17 8.26
C ASN A 158 5.40 -7.38 7.16
N LYS A 159 4.48 -6.42 6.99
CA LYS A 159 3.50 -6.42 5.87
C LYS A 159 4.22 -6.37 4.52
N MET A 160 5.22 -5.49 4.37
CA MET A 160 6.00 -5.34 3.14
C MET A 160 6.72 -6.63 2.76
N ASN A 161 7.39 -7.30 3.73
CA ASN A 161 8.04 -8.59 3.51
C ASN A 161 7.06 -9.63 2.94
N SER A 162 5.92 -9.82 3.60
CA SER A 162 4.92 -10.78 3.16
C SER A 162 4.31 -10.45 1.79
N ASN A 163 4.10 -9.16 1.49
CA ASN A 163 3.52 -8.75 0.23
C ASN A 163 4.52 -8.85 -0.93
N LEU A 164 5.81 -8.60 -0.69
CA LEU A 164 6.87 -8.80 -1.69
C LEU A 164 7.02 -10.28 -2.05
N GLU A 165 7.05 -11.17 -1.04
CA GLU A 165 7.13 -12.63 -1.25
C GLU A 165 5.96 -13.18 -2.07
N ARG A 166 4.77 -12.57 -1.93
CA ARG A 166 3.54 -13.00 -2.60
C ARG A 166 3.21 -12.21 -3.87
N PHE A 167 4.07 -11.29 -4.29
CA PHE A 167 3.84 -10.38 -5.41
C PHE A 167 2.57 -9.51 -5.28
N ASN A 168 2.12 -9.23 -4.06
CA ASN A 168 0.94 -8.40 -3.80
C ASN A 168 1.28 -6.89 -3.89
N TYR A 169 1.73 -6.43 -5.04
CA TYR A 169 2.26 -5.07 -5.21
C TYR A 169 1.20 -3.98 -5.00
N ASN A 170 -0.03 -4.20 -5.43
CA ASN A 170 -1.13 -3.28 -5.17
C ASN A 170 -1.42 -3.11 -3.67
N VAL A 171 -1.24 -4.17 -2.86
CA VAL A 171 -1.35 -4.07 -1.40
C VAL A 171 -0.18 -3.27 -0.81
N ILE A 172 1.02 -3.39 -1.40
CA ILE A 172 2.17 -2.54 -1.02
C ILE A 172 1.81 -1.06 -1.20
N VAL A 173 1.23 -0.69 -2.35
CA VAL A 173 0.79 0.69 -2.60
C VAL A 173 -0.28 1.13 -1.59
N ALA A 174 -1.24 0.27 -1.25
CA ALA A 174 -2.22 0.57 -0.20
C ALA A 174 -1.54 0.81 1.16
N ASN A 175 -0.51 0.03 1.52
CA ASN A 175 0.28 0.26 2.74
C ASN A 175 1.07 1.59 2.68
N MET A 176 1.49 2.05 1.51
CA MET A 176 2.13 3.37 1.36
C MET A 176 1.14 4.51 1.67
N TYR A 177 -0.11 4.42 1.19
CA TYR A 177 -1.16 5.38 1.55
C TYR A 177 -1.52 5.34 3.04
N GLU A 178 -1.62 4.14 3.62
CA GLU A 178 -1.83 3.96 5.07
C GLU A 178 -0.71 4.65 5.88
N THR A 179 0.54 4.46 5.45
CA THR A 179 1.71 5.06 6.08
C THR A 179 1.73 6.58 5.95
N TYR A 180 1.39 7.11 4.78
CA TYR A 180 1.26 8.56 4.58
C TYR A 180 0.25 9.16 5.56
N ASN A 181 -0.94 8.58 5.66
CA ASN A 181 -1.99 9.06 6.57
C ASN A 181 -1.57 8.96 8.04
N PHE A 182 -0.87 7.90 8.42
CA PHE A 182 -0.33 7.72 9.76
C PHE A 182 0.72 8.80 10.07
N LEU A 183 1.68 9.03 9.19
CA LEU A 183 2.74 10.02 9.39
C LEU A 183 2.19 11.45 9.44
N ILE A 184 1.26 11.83 8.56
CA ILE A 184 0.60 13.14 8.59
C ILE A 184 -0.04 13.40 9.96
N LYS A 185 -0.68 12.40 10.55
CA LYS A 185 -1.25 12.51 11.89
C LYS A 185 -0.14 12.67 12.94
N LYS A 186 0.89 11.83 12.87
CA LYS A 186 1.95 11.78 13.88
C LYS A 186 2.85 13.02 13.93
N ILE A 187 3.15 13.66 12.82
CA ILE A 187 3.94 14.89 12.81
C ILE A 187 3.21 16.09 13.43
N ASN A 188 1.89 16.02 13.62
CA ASN A 188 1.11 17.02 14.32
C ASN A 188 1.04 16.77 15.84
N GLU A 189 1.54 15.63 16.31
CA GLU A 189 1.64 15.26 17.71
C GLU A 189 3.09 15.47 18.22
N PRO A 190 3.32 15.66 19.54
CA PRO A 190 4.67 15.67 20.08
C PRO A 190 5.36 14.32 19.84
N ILE A 191 6.54 14.33 19.20
CA ILE A 191 7.33 13.13 18.88
C ILE A 191 8.83 13.48 18.97
N ASP A 192 9.64 12.54 19.47
CA ASP A 192 11.08 12.70 19.48
C ASP A 192 11.67 12.64 18.07
N GLY A 193 12.47 13.63 17.69
CA GLY A 193 13.02 13.76 16.35
C GLY A 193 13.99 12.62 15.97
N ILE A 194 14.72 12.07 16.94
CA ILE A 194 15.64 10.95 16.69
C ILE A 194 14.84 9.69 16.38
N ILE A 195 13.82 9.38 17.19
CA ILE A 195 12.95 8.23 16.98
C ILE A 195 12.17 8.36 15.67
N LEU A 196 11.68 9.58 15.35
CA LEU A 196 11.05 9.87 14.08
C LEU A 196 12.00 9.61 12.91
N MET A 197 13.23 10.10 12.97
CA MET A 197 14.24 9.92 11.92
C MET A 197 14.57 8.44 11.70
N GLU A 198 14.85 7.68 12.76
CA GLU A 198 15.17 6.25 12.67
C GLU A 198 14.04 5.45 11.98
N ASN A 199 12.80 5.73 12.35
CA ASN A 199 11.63 5.06 11.76
C ASN A 199 11.38 5.53 10.33
N TYR A 200 11.57 6.81 10.04
CA TYR A 200 11.38 7.35 8.71
C TYR A 200 12.40 6.79 7.71
N ILE A 201 13.68 6.64 8.09
CA ILE A 201 14.69 5.98 7.25
C ILE A 201 14.26 4.54 6.91
N LYS A 202 13.75 3.78 7.88
CA LYS A 202 13.22 2.42 7.64
C LYS A 202 12.03 2.43 6.67
N ILE A 203 11.14 3.41 6.79
CA ILE A 203 10.00 3.58 5.88
C ILE A 203 10.48 3.90 4.46
N LEU A 204 11.42 4.84 4.31
CA LEU A 204 12.04 5.15 3.01
C LEU A 204 12.70 3.92 2.39
N SER A 205 13.41 3.12 3.20
CA SER A 205 14.08 1.89 2.73
C SER A 205 13.07 0.88 2.15
N VAL A 206 11.91 0.68 2.77
CA VAL A 206 10.90 -0.24 2.21
C VAL A 206 10.15 0.35 1.02
N PHE A 207 9.98 1.69 0.98
CA PHE A 207 9.34 2.37 -0.14
C PHE A 207 10.21 2.42 -1.39
N SER A 208 11.54 2.29 -1.26
CA SER A 208 12.47 2.25 -2.40
C SER A 208 12.18 1.14 -3.41
N THR A 209 11.48 0.08 -3.01
CA THR A 209 11.02 -0.97 -3.92
C THR A 209 10.03 -0.47 -4.96
N VAL A 210 9.26 0.56 -4.64
CA VAL A 210 8.23 1.16 -5.51
C VAL A 210 8.70 2.48 -6.13
N ILE A 211 9.20 3.40 -5.30
CA ILE A 211 9.55 4.78 -5.65
C ILE A 211 11.02 5.08 -5.34
N PRO A 212 11.98 4.41 -6.03
CA PRO A 212 13.40 4.48 -5.69
C PRO A 212 14.01 5.88 -5.80
N HIS A 213 13.63 6.67 -6.81
CA HIS A 213 14.22 8.00 -7.03
C HIS A 213 13.83 8.97 -5.91
N MET A 214 12.55 9.03 -5.58
CA MET A 214 12.08 9.89 -4.50
C MET A 214 12.68 9.49 -3.15
N THR A 215 12.75 8.20 -2.84
CA THR A 215 13.33 7.75 -1.56
C THR A 215 14.83 8.03 -1.48
N SER A 216 15.56 7.90 -2.59
CA SER A 216 16.97 8.26 -2.69
C SER A 216 17.19 9.75 -2.40
N GLU A 217 16.40 10.60 -3.06
CA GLU A 217 16.44 12.06 -2.86
C GLU A 217 16.13 12.44 -1.41
N CYS A 218 15.11 11.81 -0.78
CA CYS A 218 14.81 12.03 0.62
C CYS A 218 15.97 11.64 1.55
N LEU A 219 16.64 10.52 1.28
CA LEU A 219 17.77 10.06 2.08
C LEU A 219 18.98 11.00 1.92
N GLU A 220 19.27 11.44 0.70
CA GLU A 220 20.34 12.40 0.43
C GLU A 220 20.07 13.75 1.11
N ASP A 221 18.84 14.26 1.06
CA ASP A 221 18.44 15.49 1.75
C ASP A 221 18.56 15.38 3.28
N LEU A 222 18.42 14.17 3.83
CA LEU A 222 18.70 13.86 5.24
C LEU A 222 20.18 13.61 5.53
N LYS A 223 21.08 13.73 4.55
CA LYS A 223 22.52 13.43 4.63
C LYS A 223 22.79 11.97 5.00
N MET A 224 21.92 11.08 4.55
CA MET A 224 22.06 9.64 4.72
C MET A 224 22.52 9.00 3.40
N ASN A 225 23.09 7.81 3.48
CA ASN A 225 23.39 7.03 2.27
C ASN A 225 22.07 6.66 1.57
N SER A 226 21.98 6.90 0.27
CA SER A 226 20.84 6.51 -0.58
C SER A 226 20.60 4.99 -0.61
N PHE A 227 21.67 4.20 -0.38
CA PHE A 227 21.58 2.76 -0.21
C PHE A 227 21.46 2.38 1.27
N GLN A 228 20.28 1.99 1.70
CA GLN A 228 20.02 1.44 3.01
C GLN A 228 19.86 -0.07 2.93
N SER A 229 20.40 -0.78 3.94
CA SER A 229 20.10 -2.21 4.08
C SER A 229 18.63 -2.42 4.39
N TRP A 230 18.06 -3.53 3.91
CA TRP A 230 16.66 -3.88 4.21
C TRP A 230 16.43 -3.95 5.73
N PRO A 231 15.45 -3.22 6.27
CA PRO A 231 15.28 -3.12 7.71
C PRO A 231 14.77 -4.44 8.32
N LYS A 232 15.38 -4.84 9.42
CA LYS A 232 14.96 -6.01 10.19
C LYS A 232 13.75 -5.67 11.05
N VAL A 233 12.83 -6.62 11.16
CA VAL A 233 11.66 -6.52 12.04
C VAL A 233 12.05 -6.83 13.48
N ASP A 234 11.74 -5.91 14.40
CA ASP A 234 11.79 -6.19 15.82
C ASP A 234 10.46 -6.85 16.27
N LYS A 235 10.53 -8.14 16.58
CA LYS A 235 9.37 -8.97 16.90
C LYS A 235 8.57 -8.47 18.09
N LYS A 236 9.19 -7.76 19.04
CA LYS A 236 8.47 -7.19 20.20
C LYS A 236 7.35 -6.23 19.78
N PHE A 237 7.49 -5.54 18.65
CA PHE A 237 6.48 -4.63 18.13
C PHE A 237 5.39 -5.30 17.28
N LEU A 238 5.55 -6.59 16.95
CA LEU A 238 4.51 -7.35 16.24
C LEU A 238 3.46 -7.93 17.18
N GLU A 239 3.78 -8.06 18.47
CA GLU A 239 2.84 -8.58 19.43
C GLU A 239 1.67 -7.60 19.61
N ASN A 240 0.48 -8.06 19.29
CA ASN A 240 -0.73 -7.33 19.61
C ASN A 240 -0.97 -7.39 21.11
N THR A 241 -0.52 -6.36 21.81
CA THR A 241 -0.79 -6.19 23.23
C THR A 241 -2.25 -5.84 23.52
N ILE A 242 -2.98 -5.34 22.53
CA ILE A 242 -4.41 -4.99 22.63
C ILE A 242 -5.18 -5.81 21.60
N ILE A 243 -6.22 -6.50 22.06
CA ILE A 243 -7.13 -7.28 21.23
C ILE A 243 -8.57 -6.85 21.47
N GLU A 244 -9.45 -7.14 20.53
CA GLU A 244 -10.86 -6.84 20.63
C GLU A 244 -11.62 -8.05 21.20
N PHE A 245 -12.16 -7.90 22.40
CA PHE A 245 -13.03 -8.90 23.03
C PHE A 245 -14.46 -8.70 22.58
N VAL A 246 -15.09 -9.77 22.11
CA VAL A 246 -16.53 -9.79 21.83
C VAL A 246 -17.28 -9.97 23.14
N ILE A 247 -18.24 -9.07 23.43
CA ILE A 247 -19.09 -9.13 24.63
C ILE A 247 -20.44 -9.70 24.23
N GLN A 248 -20.80 -10.78 24.86
CA GLN A 248 -22.07 -11.48 24.66
C GLN A 248 -22.91 -11.48 25.96
N VAL A 249 -24.21 -11.51 25.76
CA VAL A 249 -25.19 -11.69 26.81
C VAL A 249 -26.20 -12.75 26.36
N ASN A 250 -26.34 -13.80 27.15
CA ASN A 250 -27.17 -14.95 26.82
C ASN A 250 -26.89 -15.48 25.41
N GLY A 251 -25.58 -15.53 25.01
CA GLY A 251 -25.11 -16.01 23.72
C GLY A 251 -25.22 -15.01 22.57
N LYS A 252 -25.86 -13.84 22.76
CA LYS A 252 -26.02 -12.82 21.70
C LYS A 252 -24.97 -11.72 21.84
N LYS A 253 -24.28 -11.35 20.74
CA LYS A 253 -23.33 -10.22 20.72
C LYS A 253 -24.04 -8.92 21.08
N LYS A 254 -23.49 -8.19 22.08
CA LYS A 254 -23.97 -6.89 22.54
C LYS A 254 -23.00 -5.76 22.30
N GLY A 255 -21.72 -6.08 22.09
CA GLY A 255 -20.69 -5.09 21.82
C GLY A 255 -19.32 -5.73 21.71
N SER A 256 -18.31 -4.87 21.67
CA SER A 256 -16.90 -5.26 21.76
C SER A 256 -16.12 -4.25 22.59
N LEU A 257 -15.02 -4.69 23.18
CA LEU A 257 -14.10 -3.87 23.98
C LEU A 257 -12.66 -4.21 23.60
N LYS A 258 -11.85 -3.18 23.34
CA LYS A 258 -10.40 -3.34 23.17
C LYS A 258 -9.75 -3.35 24.56
N ALA A 259 -9.10 -4.46 24.88
CA ALA A 259 -8.39 -4.65 26.13
C ALA A 259 -7.05 -5.34 25.91
N ASN A 260 -6.19 -5.32 26.92
CA ASN A 260 -4.89 -5.98 26.84
C ASN A 260 -5.03 -7.48 26.56
N LYS A 261 -4.15 -8.00 25.70
CA LYS A 261 -3.97 -9.45 25.53
C LYS A 261 -3.62 -10.06 26.88
N ASP A 262 -4.16 -11.23 27.16
CA ASP A 262 -3.97 -11.96 28.41
C ASP A 262 -4.58 -11.30 29.67
N ILE A 263 -5.46 -10.30 29.48
CA ILE A 263 -6.25 -9.73 30.58
C ILE A 263 -7.03 -10.83 31.33
N THR A 264 -7.10 -10.72 32.64
CA THR A 264 -7.90 -11.66 33.46
C THR A 264 -9.39 -11.39 33.29
N GLN A 265 -10.21 -12.41 33.56
CA GLN A 265 -11.67 -12.29 33.53
C GLN A 265 -12.16 -11.11 34.38
N ASP A 266 -11.67 -11.02 35.61
CA ASP A 266 -12.11 -9.99 36.57
C ASP A 266 -11.71 -8.57 36.12
N SER A 267 -10.51 -8.41 35.57
CA SER A 267 -10.07 -7.13 35.06
C SER A 267 -10.88 -6.70 33.82
N LEU A 268 -11.19 -7.65 32.93
CA LEU A 268 -12.03 -7.38 31.76
C LEU A 268 -13.45 -6.98 32.16
N ILE A 269 -14.02 -7.66 33.16
CA ILE A 269 -15.35 -7.30 33.71
C ILE A 269 -15.35 -5.88 34.28
N LYS A 270 -14.28 -5.48 34.99
CA LYS A 270 -14.15 -4.11 35.51
C LYS A 270 -14.12 -3.08 34.37
N GLU A 271 -13.32 -3.33 33.34
CA GLU A 271 -13.25 -2.43 32.18
C GLU A 271 -14.59 -2.31 31.43
N ILE A 272 -15.33 -3.43 31.28
CA ILE A 272 -16.66 -3.44 30.67
C ILE A 272 -17.66 -2.62 31.49
N LYS A 273 -17.64 -2.72 32.82
CA LYS A 273 -18.54 -1.97 33.70
C LYS A 273 -18.28 -0.46 33.70
N ILE A 274 -17.05 -0.03 33.50
CA ILE A 274 -16.67 1.40 33.42
C ILE A 274 -17.00 2.00 32.06
N ASN A 275 -17.16 1.18 31.03
CA ASN A 275 -17.42 1.65 29.65
C ASN A 275 -18.89 2.11 29.53
N LYS A 276 -19.10 3.41 29.36
CA LYS A 276 -20.43 4.06 29.27
C LYS A 276 -21.39 3.44 28.25
N ASN A 277 -20.84 2.85 27.17
CA ASN A 277 -21.66 2.22 26.11
C ASN A 277 -22.10 0.79 26.50
N LEU A 278 -21.33 0.14 27.35
CA LEU A 278 -21.52 -1.27 27.74
C LEU A 278 -22.18 -1.42 29.13
N GLU A 279 -22.06 -0.39 29.97
CA GLU A 279 -22.67 -0.36 31.31
C GLU A 279 -24.19 -0.64 31.26
N LYS A 280 -24.89 -0.09 30.27
CA LYS A 280 -26.32 -0.27 30.07
C LYS A 280 -26.75 -1.74 29.91
N ILE A 281 -25.83 -2.62 29.53
CA ILE A 281 -26.10 -4.05 29.37
C ILE A 281 -26.44 -4.71 30.69
N PHE A 282 -25.93 -4.17 31.82
CA PHE A 282 -26.06 -4.76 33.18
C PHE A 282 -27.06 -4.03 34.07
N GLN A 283 -27.68 -2.91 33.60
CA GLN A 283 -28.63 -2.16 34.38
C GLN A 283 -29.83 -3.04 34.77
N ASN A 284 -30.11 -3.13 36.06
CA ASN A 284 -31.23 -3.92 36.66
C ASN A 284 -31.19 -5.43 36.34
N LYS A 285 -30.01 -6.00 36.09
CA LYS A 285 -29.85 -7.42 35.77
C LYS A 285 -28.84 -8.07 36.69
N LYS A 286 -29.14 -9.28 37.14
CA LYS A 286 -28.23 -10.08 37.97
C LYS A 286 -27.41 -11.00 37.10
N ILE A 287 -26.07 -10.92 37.23
CA ILE A 287 -25.14 -11.83 36.54
C ILE A 287 -25.18 -13.17 37.28
N GLU A 288 -25.62 -14.22 36.61
CA GLU A 288 -25.69 -15.57 37.17
C GLU A 288 -24.40 -16.35 36.92
N LYS A 289 -23.87 -16.24 35.70
CA LYS A 289 -22.64 -16.94 35.27
C LYS A 289 -21.90 -16.19 34.24
N VAL A 290 -20.55 -16.31 34.22
CA VAL A 290 -19.67 -15.71 33.22
C VAL A 290 -18.87 -16.80 32.53
N PHE A 291 -18.87 -16.80 31.22
CA PHE A 291 -18.00 -17.64 30.41
C PHE A 291 -16.95 -16.76 29.76
N PHE A 292 -15.70 -17.00 30.06
CA PHE A 292 -14.56 -16.23 29.52
C PHE A 292 -13.73 -17.14 28.65
N VAL A 293 -13.58 -16.74 27.39
CA VAL A 293 -12.64 -17.37 26.46
C VAL A 293 -11.48 -16.41 26.27
N LYS A 294 -10.32 -16.81 26.79
CA LYS A 294 -9.10 -16.00 26.79
C LYS A 294 -8.79 -15.44 25.40
N ASN A 295 -8.50 -14.14 25.32
CA ASN A 295 -8.14 -13.44 24.09
C ASN A 295 -9.20 -13.46 22.98
N ARG A 296 -10.48 -13.73 23.30
CA ARG A 296 -11.52 -13.84 22.28
C ARG A 296 -12.85 -13.20 22.68
N LEU A 297 -13.50 -13.72 23.73
CA LEU A 297 -14.83 -13.24 24.10
C LEU A 297 -15.12 -13.43 25.58
N ILE A 298 -16.12 -12.70 26.05
CA ILE A 298 -16.77 -12.90 27.34
C ILE A 298 -18.28 -12.94 27.13
N ASN A 299 -18.94 -13.94 27.73
CA ASN A 299 -20.40 -14.12 27.68
C ASN A 299 -20.99 -14.14 29.09
N PHE A 300 -21.94 -13.25 29.34
CA PHE A 300 -22.66 -13.13 30.59
C PHE A 300 -24.00 -13.83 30.46
N LEU A 301 -24.31 -14.76 31.38
CA LEU A 301 -25.68 -15.21 31.60
C LEU A 301 -26.31 -14.31 32.67
N ILE A 302 -27.37 -13.66 32.29
CA ILE A 302 -28.11 -12.72 33.15
C ILE A 302 -29.58 -13.07 33.18
N SER A 303 -30.19 -12.87 34.35
CA SER A 303 -31.62 -12.94 34.60
C SER A 303 -32.23 -11.56 34.81
#